data_74caf56251f33d34c5acedfb8aab638f
#
_entry.id   74caf56251f33d34c5acedfb8aab638f
#
_cell.length_a   1.000
_cell.length_b   1.000
_cell.length_c   1.000
_cell.angle_alpha   90.00
_cell.angle_beta   90.00
_cell.angle_gamma   90.00
#
_symmetry.space_group_name_H-M   'P 1'
#
loop_
_entity.id
_entity.type
_entity.pdbx_description
1 polymer ?
#
loop_
_entity_poly.entity_id
_entity_poly.type
_entity_poly.pdbx_seq_one_letter_code
_entity_poly.pdbx_strand_id
1 'polypeptide(L)'
;EIEVGDWSSDVCSSDLNTGYFAQAAAIVRNHVRTFEPVLDGEWDAIVVPSGSCTGAARHEQRLVAEHVGDAALTRRVEELSRHTYDISELLIDVLGLTDVGAHFPHTVTYHPTCHSMRVAHLGDRPYRLLRAVAGLTLIDLPDALVCCGFGGTFSIKNSDTSTAMVADKAANVMSTGAEVLCTGDYSCLMNIGGALSRVNSGVRIMHIAEILASTKEAPFEGHVSFQPSRESVKL
;
A
#
# COMPACT_ATOMS: atom_id res chain seq x y z
N GLU A 1 3.93 14.38 -18.33
CA GLU A 1 3.32 13.12 -18.84
C GLU A 1 3.69 12.02 -17.86
N ILE A 2 2.71 11.40 -17.24
CA ILE A 2 2.94 10.26 -16.32
C ILE A 2 2.93 9.01 -17.21
N GLU A 3 4.09 8.46 -17.55
CA GLU A 3 4.16 7.12 -18.11
C GLU A 3 3.82 6.10 -17.01
N VAL A 4 2.66 5.48 -17.14
CA VAL A 4 2.30 4.31 -16.32
C VAL A 4 3.02 3.11 -16.93
N GLY A 5 4.19 2.75 -16.40
CA GLY A 5 4.85 1.50 -16.74
C GLY A 5 3.98 0.31 -16.37
N ASP A 6 3.95 -0.70 -17.24
CA ASP A 6 3.26 -1.98 -16.98
C ASP A 6 3.95 -2.68 -15.80
N TRP A 7 3.40 -2.45 -14.62
CA TRP A 7 3.78 -3.15 -13.41
C TRP A 7 3.06 -4.51 -13.40
N SER A 8 3.60 -5.47 -14.12
CA SER A 8 3.30 -6.87 -13.80
C SER A 8 3.97 -7.19 -12.46
N SER A 9 3.29 -6.72 -11.42
CA SER A 9 3.80 -6.46 -10.08
C SER A 9 3.96 -7.70 -9.21
N ASP A 10 3.77 -8.90 -9.76
CA ASP A 10 3.64 -10.11 -8.95
C ASP A 10 4.99 -10.67 -8.47
N VAL A 11 6.10 -10.09 -8.89
CA VAL A 11 7.39 -10.77 -8.79
C VAL A 11 8.34 -10.13 -7.78
N CYS A 12 8.22 -8.84 -7.52
CA CYS A 12 9.24 -8.10 -6.79
C CYS A 12 9.37 -8.53 -5.31
N SER A 13 8.31 -8.48 -4.55
CA SER A 13 8.35 -8.81 -3.12
C SER A 13 8.14 -10.30 -2.83
N SER A 14 7.38 -11.02 -3.67
CA SER A 14 7.10 -12.44 -3.45
C SER A 14 8.32 -13.32 -3.72
N ASP A 15 9.12 -13.02 -4.75
CA ASP A 15 10.36 -13.77 -5.04
C ASP A 15 11.41 -13.52 -3.97
N LEU A 16 11.54 -12.27 -3.52
CA LEU A 16 12.44 -11.94 -2.43
C LEU A 16 12.03 -12.68 -1.15
N ASN A 17 10.76 -12.60 -0.75
CA ASN A 17 10.25 -13.23 0.47
C ASN A 17 10.30 -14.75 0.44
N THR A 18 10.42 -15.36 -0.74
CA THR A 18 10.57 -16.81 -0.92
C THR A 18 12.02 -17.24 -1.18
N GLY A 19 12.96 -16.29 -1.27
CA GLY A 19 14.39 -16.56 -1.43
C GLY A 19 14.85 -16.78 -2.87
N TYR A 20 14.04 -16.44 -3.87
CA TYR A 20 14.38 -16.53 -5.29
C TYR A 20 15.16 -15.30 -5.78
N PHE A 21 16.29 -15.01 -5.14
CA PHE A 21 17.08 -13.79 -5.40
C PHE A 21 17.56 -13.66 -6.85
N ALA A 22 17.93 -14.75 -7.50
CA ALA A 22 18.39 -14.72 -8.89
C ALA A 22 17.28 -14.28 -9.86
N GLN A 23 16.05 -14.72 -9.62
CA GLN A 23 14.87 -14.34 -10.39
C GLN A 23 14.50 -12.87 -10.09
N ALA A 24 14.48 -12.50 -8.82
CA ALA A 24 14.22 -11.13 -8.38
C ALA A 24 15.22 -10.12 -8.98
N ALA A 25 16.48 -10.51 -9.23
CA ALA A 25 17.49 -9.62 -9.81
C ALA A 25 17.12 -9.08 -11.20
N ALA A 26 16.41 -9.87 -12.02
CA ALA A 26 15.95 -9.41 -13.33
C ALA A 26 14.96 -8.24 -13.20
N ILE A 27 14.09 -8.31 -12.20
CA ILE A 27 13.08 -7.27 -11.92
C ILE A 27 13.76 -6.03 -11.35
N VAL A 28 14.71 -6.20 -10.42
CA VAL A 28 15.49 -5.08 -9.88
C VAL A 28 16.21 -4.33 -11.00
N ARG A 29 16.82 -5.05 -11.97
CA ARG A 29 17.44 -4.40 -13.15
C ARG A 29 16.43 -3.68 -14.01
N ASN A 30 15.23 -4.24 -14.18
CA ASN A 30 14.16 -3.58 -14.92
C ASN A 30 13.69 -2.31 -14.21
N HIS A 31 13.49 -2.37 -12.90
CA HIS A 31 13.14 -1.21 -12.07
C HIS A 31 14.18 -0.09 -12.22
N VAL A 32 15.46 -0.40 -12.07
CA VAL A 32 16.54 0.58 -12.24
C VAL A 32 16.51 1.20 -13.62
N ARG A 33 16.32 0.40 -14.67
CA ARG A 33 16.25 0.91 -16.06
C ARG A 33 15.03 1.80 -16.30
N THR A 34 13.87 1.43 -15.73
CA THR A 34 12.63 2.22 -15.86
C THR A 34 12.76 3.60 -15.22
N PHE A 35 13.42 3.66 -14.06
CA PHE A 35 13.60 4.91 -13.31
C PHE A 35 14.97 5.56 -13.49
N GLU A 36 15.70 5.18 -14.54
CA GLU A 36 16.96 5.83 -14.95
C GLU A 36 16.85 7.35 -15.09
N PRO A 37 15.72 7.91 -15.63
CA PRO A 37 15.54 9.36 -15.72
C PRO A 37 15.63 10.11 -14.37
N VAL A 38 15.37 9.44 -13.25
CA VAL A 38 15.60 10.02 -11.91
C VAL A 38 17.10 10.15 -11.61
N LEU A 39 17.89 9.16 -12.01
CA LEU A 39 19.35 9.19 -11.83
C LEU A 39 20.01 10.22 -12.72
N ASP A 40 19.42 10.49 -13.89
CA ASP A 40 19.92 11.48 -14.85
C ASP A 40 19.40 12.91 -14.55
N GLY A 41 18.56 13.06 -13.53
CA GLY A 41 18.00 14.34 -13.10
C GLY A 41 16.89 14.88 -14.01
N GLU A 42 16.31 14.04 -14.86
CA GLU A 42 15.15 14.41 -15.69
C GLU A 42 13.84 14.37 -14.88
N TRP A 43 13.77 13.48 -13.89
CA TRP A 43 12.65 13.37 -12.94
C TRP A 43 13.14 13.63 -11.53
N ASP A 44 12.30 14.28 -10.71
CA ASP A 44 12.68 14.69 -9.35
C ASP A 44 12.58 13.53 -8.33
N ALA A 45 11.59 12.65 -8.49
CA ALA A 45 11.31 11.62 -7.51
C ALA A 45 10.52 10.42 -8.09
N ILE A 46 10.58 9.31 -7.37
CA ILE A 46 9.71 8.15 -7.54
C ILE A 46 8.69 8.18 -6.41
N VAL A 47 7.40 8.20 -6.75
CA VAL A 47 6.30 8.16 -5.76
C VAL A 47 5.65 6.79 -5.80
N VAL A 48 5.63 6.12 -4.67
CA VAL A 48 5.09 4.77 -4.55
C VAL A 48 3.85 4.79 -3.66
N PRO A 49 2.66 4.53 -4.19
CA PRO A 49 1.42 4.56 -3.42
C PRO A 49 1.14 3.23 -2.69
N SER A 50 2.16 2.59 -2.14
CA SER A 50 2.01 1.32 -1.42
C SER A 50 3.19 1.12 -0.47
N GLY A 51 2.90 0.90 0.81
CA GLY A 51 3.91 0.71 1.84
C GLY A 51 4.80 -0.50 1.61
N SER A 52 4.26 -1.60 1.09
CA SER A 52 5.05 -2.80 0.76
C SER A 52 5.97 -2.56 -0.43
N CYS A 53 5.49 -1.91 -1.49
CA CYS A 53 6.30 -1.57 -2.65
C CYS A 53 7.38 -0.52 -2.30
N THR A 54 7.04 0.48 -1.46
CA THR A 54 8.02 1.45 -0.95
C THR A 54 9.14 0.75 -0.18
N GLY A 55 8.79 -0.17 0.71
CA GLY A 55 9.75 -0.97 1.45
C GLY A 55 10.64 -1.82 0.54
N ALA A 56 10.04 -2.48 -0.45
CA ALA A 56 10.78 -3.27 -1.43
C ALA A 56 11.76 -2.41 -2.24
N ALA A 57 11.31 -1.28 -2.79
CA ALA A 57 12.16 -0.40 -3.60
C ALA A 57 13.31 0.22 -2.80
N ARG A 58 13.09 0.58 -1.53
CA ARG A 58 14.08 1.28 -0.70
C ARG A 58 15.06 0.36 0.00
N HIS A 59 14.66 -0.86 0.36
CA HIS A 59 15.46 -1.72 1.23
C HIS A 59 15.73 -3.09 0.62
N GLU A 60 14.71 -3.74 0.06
CA GLU A 60 14.81 -5.14 -0.33
C GLU A 60 15.56 -5.32 -1.65
N GLN A 61 15.38 -4.43 -2.62
CA GLN A 61 16.09 -4.50 -3.91
C GLN A 61 17.60 -4.43 -3.75
N ARG A 62 18.10 -3.69 -2.76
CA ARG A 62 19.51 -3.65 -2.42
C ARG A 62 20.02 -5.04 -2.00
N LEU A 63 19.27 -5.75 -1.14
CA LEU A 63 19.64 -7.09 -0.70
C LEU A 63 19.76 -8.07 -1.88
N VAL A 64 18.86 -7.95 -2.86
CA VAL A 64 18.92 -8.73 -4.10
C VAL A 64 20.19 -8.42 -4.89
N ALA A 65 20.51 -7.14 -5.10
CA ALA A 65 21.68 -6.72 -5.85
C ALA A 65 23.00 -7.17 -5.18
N GLU A 66 23.08 -7.06 -3.86
CA GLU A 66 24.21 -7.56 -3.06
C GLU A 66 24.35 -9.08 -3.17
N HIS A 67 23.24 -9.82 -3.05
CA HIS A 67 23.25 -11.29 -3.12
C HIS A 67 23.76 -11.82 -4.46
N VAL A 68 23.42 -11.17 -5.56
CA VAL A 68 23.93 -11.58 -6.90
C VAL A 68 25.32 -11.02 -7.22
N GLY A 69 25.92 -10.26 -6.30
CA GLY A 69 27.27 -9.74 -6.44
C GLY A 69 27.44 -8.63 -7.49
N ASP A 70 26.34 -7.95 -7.86
CA ASP A 70 26.34 -6.88 -8.87
C ASP A 70 26.54 -5.51 -8.20
N ALA A 71 27.78 -5.12 -8.00
CA ALA A 71 28.14 -3.87 -7.34
C ALA A 71 27.67 -2.62 -8.11
N ALA A 72 27.49 -2.70 -9.43
CA ALA A 72 26.97 -1.59 -10.23
C ALA A 72 25.47 -1.44 -9.98
N LEU A 73 24.72 -2.54 -9.98
CA LEU A 73 23.32 -2.58 -9.66
C LEU A 73 23.06 -2.09 -8.23
N THR A 74 23.87 -2.54 -7.27
CA THR A 74 23.74 -2.10 -5.86
C THR A 74 23.82 -0.59 -5.73
N ARG A 75 24.81 0.05 -6.33
CA ARG A 75 24.95 1.52 -6.29
C ARG A 75 23.76 2.25 -6.91
N ARG A 76 23.22 1.75 -8.03
CA ARG A 76 22.09 2.37 -8.72
C ARG A 76 20.80 2.23 -7.90
N VAL A 77 20.59 1.07 -7.30
CA VAL A 77 19.45 0.84 -6.38
C VAL A 77 19.55 1.75 -5.15
N GLU A 78 20.72 1.89 -4.57
CA GLU A 78 20.94 2.79 -3.42
C GLU A 78 20.67 4.25 -3.78
N GLU A 79 21.04 4.69 -4.98
CA GLU A 79 20.75 6.04 -5.43
C GLU A 79 19.25 6.24 -5.67
N LEU A 80 18.58 5.33 -6.38
CA LEU A 80 17.13 5.39 -6.58
C LEU A 80 16.36 5.38 -5.25
N SER A 81 16.84 4.62 -4.25
CA SER A 81 16.18 4.54 -2.95
C SER A 81 16.07 5.89 -2.24
N ARG A 82 17.04 6.80 -2.47
CA ARG A 82 17.05 8.16 -1.90
C ARG A 82 16.01 9.07 -2.53
N HIS A 83 15.59 8.76 -3.75
CA HIS A 83 14.58 9.51 -4.51
C HIS A 83 13.21 8.82 -4.50
N THR A 84 13.07 7.71 -3.76
CA THR A 84 11.83 6.95 -3.66
C THR A 84 11.08 7.30 -2.39
N TYR A 85 9.84 7.75 -2.52
CA TYR A 85 8.99 8.21 -1.43
C TYR A 85 7.64 7.49 -1.42
N ASP A 86 7.13 7.21 -0.22
CA ASP A 86 5.69 7.00 -0.06
C ASP A 86 4.95 8.33 -0.31
N ILE A 87 3.71 8.24 -0.78
CA ILE A 87 2.90 9.44 -1.06
C ILE A 87 2.79 10.37 0.15
N SER A 88 2.69 9.82 1.35
CA SER A 88 2.58 10.62 2.59
C SER A 88 3.89 11.30 2.97
N GLU A 89 5.03 10.68 2.70
CA GLU A 89 6.34 11.30 2.87
C GLU A 89 6.55 12.43 1.86
N LEU A 90 6.25 12.16 0.59
CA LEU A 90 6.38 13.20 -0.44
C LEU A 90 5.57 14.44 -0.08
N LEU A 91 4.29 14.26 0.27
CA LEU A 91 3.42 15.39 0.60
C LEU A 91 3.91 16.17 1.82
N ILE A 92 4.25 15.48 2.90
CA ILE A 92 4.56 16.13 4.18
C ILE A 92 6.02 16.59 4.26
N ASP A 93 6.97 15.70 3.94
CA ASP A 93 8.39 15.96 4.23
C ASP A 93 9.06 16.71 3.08
N VAL A 94 8.67 16.46 1.83
CA VAL A 94 9.29 17.06 0.66
C VAL A 94 8.54 18.33 0.23
N LEU A 95 7.21 18.26 0.11
CA LEU A 95 6.38 19.37 -0.37
C LEU A 95 5.85 20.27 0.76
N GLY A 96 5.97 19.86 2.02
CA GLY A 96 5.48 20.62 3.18
C GLY A 96 3.96 20.74 3.26
N LEU A 97 3.22 19.84 2.57
CA LEU A 97 1.77 19.88 2.47
C LEU A 97 1.14 18.89 3.45
N THR A 98 0.35 19.39 4.38
CA THR A 98 -0.49 18.55 5.25
C THR A 98 -1.94 18.55 4.78
N ASP A 99 -2.43 19.66 4.26
CA ASP A 99 -3.75 19.82 3.67
C ASP A 99 -3.60 19.91 2.14
N VAL A 100 -4.21 18.97 1.44
CA VAL A 100 -4.22 18.89 -0.03
C VAL A 100 -5.53 19.38 -0.64
N GLY A 101 -6.41 20.00 0.17
CA GLY A 101 -7.73 20.48 -0.26
C GLY A 101 -8.77 19.37 -0.42
N ALA A 102 -8.52 18.19 0.12
CA ALA A 102 -9.43 17.05 0.00
C ALA A 102 -10.71 17.24 0.82
N HIS A 103 -11.81 16.70 0.30
CA HIS A 103 -13.11 16.69 0.98
C HIS A 103 -13.72 15.28 0.93
N PHE A 104 -13.94 14.70 2.12
CA PHE A 104 -14.49 13.35 2.24
C PHE A 104 -15.36 13.23 3.51
N PRO A 105 -16.68 13.54 3.47
CA PRO A 105 -17.54 13.66 4.65
C PRO A 105 -18.05 12.31 5.15
N HIS A 106 -17.13 11.44 5.54
CA HIS A 106 -17.41 10.08 6.02
C HIS A 106 -16.62 9.74 7.28
N THR A 107 -17.10 8.72 8.00
CA THR A 107 -16.34 8.11 9.08
C THR A 107 -15.36 7.07 8.52
N VAL A 108 -14.10 7.24 8.84
CA VAL A 108 -12.98 6.44 8.31
C VAL A 108 -12.20 5.80 9.44
N THR A 109 -11.87 4.52 9.33
CA THR A 109 -10.85 3.90 10.16
C THR A 109 -9.62 3.55 9.30
N TYR A 110 -8.40 3.72 9.85
CA TYR A 110 -7.17 3.57 9.09
C TYR A 110 -6.33 2.38 9.57
N HIS A 111 -5.95 1.50 8.65
CA HIS A 111 -5.02 0.41 8.90
C HIS A 111 -3.60 0.81 8.44
N PRO A 112 -2.67 1.07 9.39
CA PRO A 112 -1.30 1.50 9.09
C PRO A 112 -0.39 0.32 8.78
N THR A 113 -0.46 -0.24 7.65
CA THR A 113 0.18 -1.50 7.23
C THR A 113 1.54 -1.81 7.88
N CYS A 114 1.89 -3.08 8.03
CA CYS A 114 3.12 -3.48 8.72
C CYS A 114 4.39 -2.96 8.01
N HIS A 115 4.41 -2.92 6.67
CA HIS A 115 5.53 -2.37 5.90
C HIS A 115 5.66 -0.86 6.06
N SER A 116 4.55 -0.12 6.03
CA SER A 116 4.55 1.33 6.26
C SER A 116 5.14 1.70 7.62
N MET A 117 4.81 0.92 8.65
CA MET A 117 5.26 1.21 10.01
C MET A 117 6.67 0.71 10.31
N ARG A 118 7.03 -0.51 9.86
CA ARG A 118 8.25 -1.21 10.30
C ARG A 118 9.39 -1.13 9.30
N VAL A 119 9.10 -0.92 8.01
CA VAL A 119 10.09 -0.88 6.94
C VAL A 119 10.24 0.53 6.38
N ALA A 120 9.14 1.16 5.95
CA ALA A 120 9.18 2.52 5.42
C ALA A 120 9.21 3.60 6.52
N HIS A 121 8.87 3.26 7.78
CA HIS A 121 8.88 4.16 8.93
C HIS A 121 8.04 5.44 8.73
N LEU A 122 6.84 5.30 8.14
CA LEU A 122 5.98 6.44 7.81
C LEU A 122 5.47 7.20 9.04
N GLY A 123 5.43 6.55 10.20
CA GLY A 123 4.99 7.17 11.47
C GLY A 123 3.55 7.66 11.40
N ASP A 124 3.32 8.91 11.80
CA ASP A 124 2.00 9.53 11.87
C ASP A 124 1.57 10.27 10.58
N ARG A 125 2.43 10.32 9.55
CA ARG A 125 2.18 11.08 8.30
C ARG A 125 0.82 10.78 7.66
N PRO A 126 0.42 9.51 7.46
CA PRO A 126 -0.90 9.20 6.92
C PRO A 126 -2.04 9.71 7.80
N TYR A 127 -1.90 9.63 9.12
CA TYR A 127 -2.89 10.13 10.07
C TYR A 127 -3.02 11.67 10.02
N ARG A 128 -1.90 12.38 9.85
CA ARG A 128 -1.90 13.84 9.71
C ARG A 128 -2.63 14.28 8.45
N LEU A 129 -2.38 13.62 7.33
CA LEU A 129 -3.09 13.88 6.08
C LEU A 129 -4.59 13.61 6.20
N LEU A 130 -4.99 12.45 6.75
CA LEU A 130 -6.39 12.10 6.92
C LEU A 130 -7.14 13.05 7.85
N ARG A 131 -6.49 13.52 8.92
CA ARG A 131 -7.09 14.50 9.85
C ARG A 131 -7.29 15.88 9.23
N ALA A 132 -6.54 16.22 8.19
CA ALA A 132 -6.69 17.48 7.46
C ALA A 132 -7.79 17.44 6.39
N VAL A 133 -8.29 16.25 6.03
CA VAL A 133 -9.37 16.11 5.03
C VAL A 133 -10.68 16.71 5.55
N ALA A 134 -11.23 17.64 4.81
CA ALA A 134 -12.46 18.33 5.21
C ALA A 134 -13.66 17.37 5.26
N GLY A 135 -14.36 17.35 6.39
CA GLY A 135 -15.54 16.51 6.64
C GLY A 135 -15.24 15.09 7.09
N LEU A 136 -13.99 14.63 7.04
CA LEU A 136 -13.61 13.29 7.48
C LEU A 136 -13.59 13.18 9.01
N THR A 137 -14.18 12.13 9.55
CA THR A 137 -14.07 11.75 10.96
C THR A 137 -13.23 10.49 11.06
N LEU A 138 -12.01 10.62 11.60
CA LEU A 138 -11.09 9.50 11.76
C LEU A 138 -11.36 8.78 13.09
N ILE A 139 -11.63 7.47 13.01
CA ILE A 139 -11.89 6.59 14.15
C ILE A 139 -10.71 5.66 14.33
N ASP A 140 -10.20 5.56 15.55
CA ASP A 140 -9.08 4.70 15.87
C ASP A 140 -9.42 3.23 15.67
N LEU A 141 -8.56 2.50 14.96
CA LEU A 141 -8.70 1.07 14.74
C LEU A 141 -8.14 0.30 15.94
N PRO A 142 -8.92 -0.54 16.62
CA PRO A 142 -8.39 -1.46 17.63
C PRO A 142 -7.31 -2.36 17.01
N ASP A 143 -6.24 -2.62 17.74
CA ASP A 143 -5.11 -3.44 17.30
C ASP A 143 -4.57 -3.03 15.90
N ALA A 144 -4.51 -1.73 15.66
CA ALA A 144 -4.11 -1.17 14.36
C ALA A 144 -2.77 -1.75 13.85
N LEU A 145 -1.80 -1.96 14.75
CA LEU A 145 -0.45 -2.45 14.44
C LEU A 145 -0.36 -3.96 14.19
N VAL A 146 -1.43 -4.72 14.44
CA VAL A 146 -1.47 -6.16 14.14
C VAL A 146 -1.61 -6.35 12.64
N CYS A 147 -0.85 -7.31 12.09
CA CYS A 147 -0.83 -7.61 10.65
C CYS A 147 -2.22 -8.06 10.15
N CYS A 148 -2.54 -7.72 8.90
CA CYS A 148 -3.77 -8.16 8.24
C CYS A 148 -3.75 -9.63 7.80
N GLY A 149 -2.61 -10.31 7.89
CA GLY A 149 -2.48 -11.72 7.51
C GLY A 149 -2.16 -11.99 6.03
N PHE A 150 -2.07 -10.97 5.15
CA PHE A 150 -1.80 -11.19 3.73
C PHE A 150 -0.40 -11.80 3.51
N GLY A 151 0.68 -11.04 3.75
CA GLY A 151 2.07 -11.50 3.64
C GLY A 151 2.45 -12.13 2.29
N GLY A 152 1.80 -11.75 1.19
CA GLY A 152 2.05 -12.32 -0.15
C GLY A 152 1.83 -13.82 -0.19
N THR A 153 2.88 -14.60 -0.48
CA THR A 153 2.83 -16.08 -0.52
C THR A 153 2.45 -16.71 0.82
N PHE A 154 2.59 -15.99 1.94
CA PHE A 154 2.19 -16.46 3.26
C PHE A 154 0.69 -16.78 3.31
N SER A 155 -0.16 -15.94 2.72
CA SER A 155 -1.61 -16.15 2.70
C SER A 155 -2.03 -17.42 1.97
N ILE A 156 -1.21 -17.90 1.04
CA ILE A 156 -1.44 -19.16 0.31
C ILE A 156 -0.83 -20.35 1.05
N LYS A 157 0.42 -20.22 1.49
CA LYS A 157 1.15 -21.32 2.14
C LYS A 157 0.67 -21.61 3.57
N ASN A 158 0.11 -20.60 4.24
CA ASN A 158 -0.38 -20.66 5.63
C ASN A 158 -1.82 -20.13 5.71
N SER A 159 -2.70 -20.64 4.84
CA SER A 159 -4.06 -20.12 4.63
C SER A 159 -4.89 -20.07 5.90
N ASP A 160 -4.80 -21.08 6.75
CA ASP A 160 -5.57 -21.14 8.01
C ASP A 160 -5.17 -20.03 8.98
N THR A 161 -3.85 -19.82 9.14
CA THR A 161 -3.32 -18.73 9.99
C THR A 161 -3.67 -17.36 9.40
N SER A 162 -3.50 -17.19 8.08
CA SER A 162 -3.85 -15.96 7.37
C SER A 162 -5.33 -15.64 7.53
N THR A 163 -6.19 -16.65 7.40
CA THR A 163 -7.65 -16.50 7.56
C THR A 163 -8.02 -16.08 8.98
N ALA A 164 -7.40 -16.67 9.99
CA ALA A 164 -7.62 -16.27 11.39
C ALA A 164 -7.21 -14.81 11.63
N MET A 165 -6.01 -14.42 11.15
CA MET A 165 -5.51 -13.05 11.29
C MET A 165 -6.42 -12.02 10.62
N VAL A 166 -6.91 -12.30 9.41
CA VAL A 166 -7.79 -11.37 8.70
C VAL A 166 -9.18 -11.32 9.29
N ALA A 167 -9.67 -12.43 9.87
CA ALA A 167 -10.95 -12.44 10.58
C ALA A 167 -10.93 -11.53 11.82
N ASP A 168 -9.86 -11.60 12.64
CA ASP A 168 -9.67 -10.71 13.79
C ASP A 168 -9.57 -9.25 13.33
N LYS A 169 -8.82 -8.96 12.26
CA LYS A 169 -8.71 -7.61 11.71
C LYS A 169 -10.05 -7.09 11.20
N ALA A 170 -10.83 -7.91 10.50
CA ALA A 170 -12.17 -7.53 10.03
C ALA A 170 -13.14 -7.27 11.19
N ALA A 171 -13.09 -8.09 12.26
CA ALA A 171 -13.86 -7.85 13.47
C ALA A 171 -13.51 -6.51 14.13
N ASN A 172 -12.20 -6.18 14.23
CA ASN A 172 -11.75 -4.89 14.74
C ASN A 172 -12.24 -3.72 13.87
N VAL A 173 -12.20 -3.85 12.55
CA VAL A 173 -12.74 -2.82 11.63
C VAL A 173 -14.24 -2.63 11.87
N MET A 174 -15.02 -3.70 11.91
CA MET A 174 -16.47 -3.63 12.14
C MET A 174 -16.80 -3.03 13.50
N SER A 175 -16.00 -3.30 14.53
CA SER A 175 -16.22 -2.76 15.88
C SER A 175 -16.09 -1.25 15.97
N THR A 176 -15.41 -0.60 15.01
CA THR A 176 -15.30 0.85 14.96
C THR A 176 -16.59 1.55 14.56
N GLY A 177 -17.49 0.87 13.85
CA GLY A 177 -18.66 1.47 13.21
C GLY A 177 -18.34 2.44 12.08
N ALA A 178 -17.09 2.48 11.58
CA ALA A 178 -16.68 3.34 10.48
C ALA A 178 -17.33 2.89 9.16
N GLU A 179 -17.70 3.85 8.31
CA GLU A 179 -18.25 3.60 6.97
C GLU A 179 -17.18 3.09 6.01
N VAL A 180 -15.91 3.50 6.23
CA VAL A 180 -14.80 3.23 5.32
C VAL A 180 -13.59 2.70 6.07
N LEU A 181 -13.00 1.61 5.57
CA LEU A 181 -11.65 1.19 5.89
C LEU A 181 -10.69 1.82 4.89
N CYS A 182 -9.72 2.58 5.39
CA CYS A 182 -8.64 3.16 4.61
C CYS A 182 -7.30 2.50 4.92
N THR A 183 -6.45 2.34 3.93
CA THR A 183 -5.05 1.93 4.09
C THR A 183 -4.18 2.48 2.95
N GLY A 184 -2.87 2.52 3.14
CA GLY A 184 -1.86 2.88 2.13
C GLY A 184 -1.24 1.67 1.43
N ASP A 185 -1.94 0.53 1.35
CA ASP A 185 -1.42 -0.68 0.70
C ASP A 185 -2.56 -1.54 0.17
N TYR A 186 -2.61 -1.71 -1.16
CA TYR A 186 -3.68 -2.47 -1.82
C TYR A 186 -3.72 -3.94 -1.43
N SER A 187 -2.60 -4.56 -1.09
CA SER A 187 -2.56 -5.96 -0.67
C SER A 187 -3.29 -6.17 0.66
N CYS A 188 -3.08 -5.27 1.63
CA CYS A 188 -3.86 -5.26 2.86
C CYS A 188 -5.32 -4.92 2.61
N LEU A 189 -5.59 -3.94 1.74
CA LEU A 189 -6.94 -3.52 1.38
C LEU A 189 -7.74 -4.68 0.78
N MET A 190 -7.14 -5.40 -0.16
CA MET A 190 -7.74 -6.57 -0.80
C MET A 190 -8.03 -7.69 0.21
N ASN A 191 -7.08 -8.01 1.09
CA ASN A 191 -7.24 -9.09 2.06
C ASN A 191 -8.33 -8.80 3.08
N ILE A 192 -8.29 -7.61 3.71
CA ILE A 192 -9.29 -7.20 4.70
C ILE A 192 -10.64 -6.97 4.02
N GLY A 193 -10.67 -6.32 2.85
CA GLY A 193 -11.88 -6.09 2.08
C GLY A 193 -12.57 -7.37 1.65
N GLY A 194 -11.81 -8.39 1.27
CA GLY A 194 -12.32 -9.72 0.97
C GLY A 194 -13.01 -10.38 2.17
N ALA A 195 -12.42 -10.25 3.37
CA ALA A 195 -13.03 -10.75 4.61
C ALA A 195 -14.31 -9.98 4.97
N LEU A 196 -14.27 -8.63 4.90
CA LEU A 196 -15.43 -7.78 5.15
C LEU A 196 -16.58 -8.05 4.17
N SER A 197 -16.26 -8.32 2.91
CA SER A 197 -17.23 -8.70 1.88
C SER A 197 -17.92 -10.03 2.20
N ARG A 198 -17.17 -11.04 2.63
CA ARG A 198 -17.72 -12.37 2.97
C ARG A 198 -18.76 -12.31 4.08
N VAL A 199 -18.61 -11.38 5.03
CA VAL A 199 -19.57 -11.20 6.11
C VAL A 199 -20.64 -10.14 5.83
N ASN A 200 -20.68 -9.60 4.61
CA ASN A 200 -21.58 -8.53 4.18
C ASN A 200 -21.60 -7.34 5.17
N SER A 201 -20.42 -6.89 5.59
CA SER A 201 -20.25 -5.86 6.63
C SER A 201 -20.82 -4.50 6.24
N GLY A 202 -20.92 -4.20 4.94
CA GLY A 202 -21.28 -2.87 4.42
C GLY A 202 -20.14 -1.85 4.47
N VAL A 203 -19.01 -2.17 5.09
CA VAL A 203 -17.84 -1.28 5.13
C VAL A 203 -17.21 -1.16 3.75
N ARG A 204 -17.06 0.06 3.27
CA ARG A 204 -16.33 0.35 2.01
C ARG A 204 -14.83 0.29 2.24
N ILE A 205 -14.09 -0.02 1.19
CA ILE A 205 -12.62 -0.03 1.23
C ILE A 205 -12.07 1.04 0.32
N MET A 206 -11.07 1.80 0.77
CA MET A 206 -10.45 2.86 -0.01
C MET A 206 -8.95 2.95 0.25
N HIS A 207 -8.20 3.23 -0.79
CA HIS A 207 -6.80 3.58 -0.64
C HIS A 207 -6.67 5.04 -0.16
N ILE A 208 -5.65 5.36 0.64
CA ILE A 208 -5.47 6.73 1.15
C ILE A 208 -5.38 7.77 0.02
N ALA A 209 -4.75 7.44 -1.11
CA ALA A 209 -4.64 8.33 -2.25
C ALA A 209 -6.01 8.70 -2.85
N GLU A 210 -6.98 7.78 -2.82
CA GLU A 210 -8.34 8.03 -3.30
C GLU A 210 -9.06 9.04 -2.40
N ILE A 211 -8.89 8.92 -1.08
CA ILE A 211 -9.43 9.90 -0.12
C ILE A 211 -8.78 11.27 -0.33
N LEU A 212 -7.46 11.31 -0.47
CA LEU A 212 -6.72 12.56 -0.67
C LEU A 212 -7.01 13.23 -2.02
N ALA A 213 -7.45 12.48 -3.02
CA ALA A 213 -7.87 13.00 -4.33
C ALA A 213 -9.35 13.38 -4.39
N SER A 214 -10.16 13.04 -3.38
CA SER A 214 -11.59 13.33 -3.34
C SER A 214 -11.83 14.82 -3.10
N THR A 215 -12.70 15.45 -3.92
CA THR A 215 -13.10 16.84 -3.76
C THR A 215 -14.62 16.95 -3.72
N LYS A 216 -15.14 18.16 -3.45
CA LYS A 216 -16.60 18.42 -3.50
C LYS A 216 -17.16 18.29 -4.91
N GLU A 217 -16.34 18.67 -5.91
CA GLU A 217 -16.69 18.66 -7.32
C GLU A 217 -16.55 17.28 -7.96
N ALA A 218 -15.61 16.48 -7.44
CA ALA A 218 -15.31 15.11 -7.88
C ALA A 218 -15.19 14.19 -6.66
N PRO A 219 -16.30 13.83 -6.00
CA PRO A 219 -16.27 12.97 -4.84
C PRO A 219 -15.89 11.55 -5.23
N PHE A 220 -14.99 10.94 -4.45
CA PHE A 220 -14.64 9.55 -4.61
C PHE A 220 -15.56 8.71 -3.72
N GLU A 221 -16.30 7.75 -4.29
CA GLU A 221 -17.29 6.97 -3.53
C GLU A 221 -16.71 5.69 -2.90
N GLY A 222 -15.51 5.30 -3.33
CA GLY A 222 -14.87 4.05 -2.92
C GLY A 222 -15.50 2.81 -3.56
N HIS A 223 -14.82 1.69 -3.41
CA HIS A 223 -15.35 0.41 -3.86
C HIS A 223 -16.17 -0.21 -2.72
N VAL A 224 -17.46 -0.45 -2.98
CA VAL A 224 -18.24 -1.37 -2.14
C VAL A 224 -17.56 -2.73 -2.25
N SER A 225 -17.19 -3.33 -1.13
CA SER A 225 -16.67 -4.69 -1.10
C SER A 225 -17.52 -5.57 -2.03
N PHE A 226 -16.87 -6.22 -2.99
CA PHE A 226 -17.49 -7.00 -4.08
C PHE A 226 -18.68 -7.81 -3.56
N GLN A 227 -19.89 -7.47 -4.00
CA GLN A 227 -21.04 -8.35 -3.86
C GLN A 227 -21.01 -9.30 -5.06
N PRO A 228 -20.71 -10.61 -4.89
CA PRO A 228 -20.94 -11.55 -5.97
C PRO A 228 -22.44 -11.50 -6.29
N SER A 229 -22.77 -11.16 -7.54
CA SER A 229 -24.13 -11.28 -8.03
C SER A 229 -24.59 -12.71 -7.75
N ARG A 230 -25.73 -12.89 -7.09
CA ARG A 230 -26.30 -14.22 -6.74
C ARG A 230 -26.58 -15.10 -7.96
N GLU A 231 -26.31 -14.65 -9.17
CA GLU A 231 -26.59 -15.35 -10.45
C GLU A 231 -25.41 -16.16 -11.01
N SER A 232 -24.20 -16.09 -10.45
CA SER A 232 -23.03 -16.74 -11.05
C SER A 232 -22.52 -18.01 -10.34
N VAL A 233 -23.26 -18.58 -9.40
CA VAL A 233 -22.93 -19.89 -8.83
C VAL A 233 -24.06 -20.87 -9.12
N LYS A 234 -24.13 -21.30 -10.40
CA LYS A 234 -24.64 -22.63 -10.74
C LYS A 234 -23.43 -23.53 -10.95
N LEU A 235 -23.12 -24.33 -9.93
CA LEU A 235 -22.29 -25.51 -10.03
C LEU A 235 -23.00 -26.56 -10.85
#